data_251dc48df487df3ebc9d36add8a76ca4
#
_entry.id   251dc48df487df3ebc9d36add8a76ca4
#
_cell.length_a   1.000
_cell.length_b   1.000
_cell.length_c   1.000
_cell.angle_alpha   90.00
_cell.angle_beta   90.00
_cell.angle_gamma   90.00
#
_symmetry.space_group_name_H-M   'P 1'
#
loop_
_entity.id
_entity.type
_entity.pdbx_description
1 polymer ?
#
loop_
_entity_poly.entity_id
_entity_poly.type
_entity_poly.pdbx_seq_one_letter_code
_entity_poly.pdbx_strand_id
1 'polypeptide(L)'
;DQSMIVMFAPEGCVINGVDSELYDWEKKLPRIEDLTDGMPPALQKLMGSREVKKMKSTFCVWTEDGTTWNCNPMDGEDASKDLLTTIDGNPQTYVEYGKWFYHADLPLEAVRQLADGVPVTKELVTALNPKRSEWEEIKAGLDKIRYPHEL
;
A
#
# COMPACT_ATOMS: atom_id res chain seq x y z
N ASP A 1 -13.34 -8.78 5.14
CA ASP A 1 -12.72 -7.45 4.92
C ASP A 1 -11.21 -7.62 4.73
N GLN A 2 -10.69 -7.00 3.67
CA GLN A 2 -9.26 -6.94 3.37
C GLN A 2 -8.72 -5.55 3.71
N SER A 3 -7.56 -5.48 4.33
CA SER A 3 -6.87 -4.21 4.59
C SER A 3 -5.35 -4.40 4.68
N MET A 4 -4.62 -3.34 4.40
CA MET A 4 -3.17 -3.31 4.58
C MET A 4 -2.70 -1.95 5.11
N ILE A 5 -1.57 -1.97 5.79
CA ILE A 5 -0.85 -0.77 6.22
C ILE A 5 0.50 -0.78 5.54
N VAL A 6 0.80 0.30 4.81
CA VAL A 6 2.11 0.54 4.20
C VAL A 6 2.85 1.54 5.06
N MET A 7 4.03 1.18 5.51
CA MET A 7 4.85 1.98 6.44
C MET A 7 6.20 2.26 5.81
N PHE A 8 6.57 3.54 5.76
CA PHE A 8 7.85 4.00 5.22
C PHE A 8 8.75 4.53 6.34
N ALA A 9 10.03 4.22 6.24
CA ALA A 9 11.09 4.78 7.06
C ALA A 9 12.33 5.03 6.17
N PRO A 10 13.31 5.82 6.64
CA PRO A 10 14.58 5.97 5.90
C PRO A 10 15.28 4.65 5.59
N GLU A 11 15.06 3.65 6.41
CA GLU A 11 15.67 2.31 6.30
C GLU A 11 14.90 1.37 5.36
N GLY A 12 13.74 1.78 4.85
CA GLY A 12 12.96 0.95 3.94
C GLY A 12 11.45 1.06 4.11
N CYS A 13 10.76 0.01 3.67
CA CYS A 13 9.30 -0.06 3.69
C CYS A 13 8.83 -1.41 4.24
N VAL A 14 7.71 -1.39 4.97
CA VAL A 14 7.00 -2.58 5.43
C VAL A 14 5.55 -2.49 5.00
N ILE A 15 5.03 -3.56 4.43
CA ILE A 15 3.61 -3.73 4.13
C ILE A 15 3.09 -4.88 4.97
N ASN A 16 2.11 -4.57 5.81
CA ASN A 16 1.46 -5.54 6.68
C ASN A 16 -0.02 -5.61 6.33
N GLY A 17 -0.54 -6.79 6.08
CA GLY A 17 -1.89 -6.95 5.60
C GLY A 17 -2.67 -8.08 6.25
N VAL A 18 -3.98 -8.02 6.05
CA VAL A 18 -4.94 -8.94 6.60
C VAL A 18 -6.10 -9.18 5.65
N ASP A 19 -6.54 -10.41 5.60
CA ASP A 19 -7.86 -10.77 5.09
C ASP A 19 -8.65 -11.46 6.22
N SER A 20 -9.73 -10.83 6.65
CA SER A 20 -10.57 -11.37 7.72
C SER A 20 -11.35 -12.62 7.32
N GLU A 21 -11.49 -12.87 6.02
CA GLU A 21 -12.16 -14.08 5.51
C GLU A 21 -11.27 -15.33 5.61
N LEU A 22 -9.96 -15.13 5.73
CA LEU A 22 -9.02 -16.20 6.00
C LEU A 22 -8.99 -16.62 7.48
N TYR A 23 -9.74 -15.90 8.33
CA TYR A 23 -9.95 -16.32 9.71
C TYR A 23 -10.94 -17.47 9.80
N ASP A 24 -10.43 -18.67 9.64
CA ASP A 24 -11.18 -19.84 10.07
C ASP A 24 -11.01 -19.99 11.58
N TRP A 25 -12.10 -20.26 12.29
CA TRP A 25 -12.12 -20.48 13.74
C TRP A 25 -11.20 -21.66 14.15
N GLU A 26 -10.88 -22.53 13.21
CA GLU A 26 -10.02 -23.70 13.40
C GLU A 26 -8.56 -23.45 13.02
N LYS A 27 -8.26 -22.39 12.24
CA LYS A 27 -6.89 -22.05 11.83
C LYS A 27 -6.25 -21.08 12.83
N LYS A 28 -5.11 -21.48 13.37
CA LYS A 28 -4.26 -20.53 14.09
C LYS A 28 -3.76 -19.47 13.13
N LEU A 29 -4.05 -18.19 13.44
CA LEU A 29 -3.39 -17.09 12.77
C LEU A 29 -1.88 -17.18 12.96
N PRO A 30 -1.10 -16.76 11.95
CA PRO A 30 0.34 -16.63 12.12
C PRO A 30 0.63 -15.64 13.25
N ARG A 31 1.64 -15.92 14.03
CA ARG A 31 2.14 -14.95 15.01
C ARG A 31 2.93 -13.90 14.26
N ILE A 32 2.85 -12.65 14.72
CA ILE A 32 3.58 -11.56 14.07
C ILE A 32 5.10 -11.82 14.05
N GLU A 33 5.62 -12.49 15.06
CA GLU A 33 7.02 -12.88 15.15
C GLU A 33 7.42 -13.83 14.02
N ASP A 34 6.53 -14.77 13.64
CA ASP A 34 6.78 -15.71 12.55
C ASP A 34 6.76 -14.99 11.20
N LEU A 35 5.84 -14.01 11.02
CA LEU A 35 5.76 -13.21 9.80
C LEU A 35 6.95 -12.24 9.62
N THR A 36 7.59 -11.84 10.71
CA THR A 36 8.67 -10.84 10.71
C THR A 36 10.04 -11.43 11.05
N ASP A 37 10.17 -12.75 11.07
CA ASP A 37 11.46 -13.39 11.32
C ASP A 37 12.49 -12.97 10.26
N GLY A 38 13.68 -12.59 10.69
CA GLY A 38 14.72 -12.05 9.81
C GLY A 38 14.52 -10.62 9.35
N MET A 39 13.43 -9.94 9.74
CA MET A 39 13.25 -8.52 9.43
C MET A 39 14.29 -7.68 10.18
N PRO A 40 14.97 -6.70 9.50
CA PRO A 40 15.92 -5.81 10.14
C PRO A 40 15.33 -5.07 11.35
N PRO A 41 16.08 -4.90 12.46
CA PRO A 41 15.58 -4.26 13.68
C PRO A 41 15.04 -2.83 13.48
N ALA A 42 15.58 -2.11 12.49
CA ALA A 42 15.09 -0.77 12.13
C ALA A 42 13.66 -0.81 11.60
N LEU A 43 13.34 -1.79 10.76
CA LEU A 43 11.99 -1.99 10.21
C LEU A 43 11.04 -2.63 11.24
N GLN A 44 11.54 -3.49 12.12
CA GLN A 44 10.72 -4.08 13.18
C GLN A 44 10.08 -3.03 14.10
N LYS A 45 10.73 -1.87 14.28
CA LYS A 45 10.16 -0.74 15.05
C LYS A 45 8.83 -0.25 14.48
N LEU A 46 8.65 -0.30 13.16
CA LEU A 46 7.40 0.10 12.49
C LEU A 46 6.24 -0.81 12.90
N MET A 47 6.51 -2.10 13.15
CA MET A 47 5.53 -3.08 13.60
C MET A 47 5.02 -2.80 15.02
N GLY A 48 5.69 -1.94 15.78
CA GLY A 48 5.30 -1.52 17.12
C GLY A 48 4.11 -0.55 17.18
N SER A 49 3.62 -0.03 16.04
CA SER A 49 2.49 0.90 16.00
C SER A 49 1.21 0.27 16.55
N ARG A 50 0.33 1.13 17.11
CA ARG A 50 -0.95 0.68 17.68
C ARG A 50 -1.85 0.05 16.61
N GLU A 51 -1.81 0.58 15.41
CA GLU A 51 -2.59 0.16 14.26
C GLU A 51 -2.19 -1.25 13.82
N VAL A 52 -0.90 -1.50 13.67
CA VAL A 52 -0.37 -2.83 13.32
C VAL A 52 -0.68 -3.85 14.42
N LYS A 53 -0.49 -3.49 15.69
CA LYS A 53 -0.79 -4.40 16.81
C LYS A 53 -2.25 -4.81 16.91
N LYS A 54 -3.16 -3.97 16.41
CA LYS A 54 -4.60 -4.29 16.35
C LYS A 54 -4.97 -5.13 15.13
N MET A 55 -4.16 -5.06 14.08
CA MET A 55 -4.36 -5.83 12.87
C MET A 55 -3.95 -7.28 13.14
N LYS A 56 -4.86 -8.21 12.86
CA LYS A 56 -4.57 -9.63 12.89
C LYS A 56 -3.96 -10.03 11.56
N SER A 57 -2.66 -9.81 11.42
CA SER A 57 -1.95 -9.94 10.15
C SER A 57 -1.98 -11.36 9.60
N THR A 58 -2.19 -11.49 8.30
CA THR A 58 -2.07 -12.74 7.56
C THR A 58 -0.80 -12.80 6.73
N PHE A 59 -0.23 -11.62 6.38
CA PHE A 59 1.09 -11.54 5.73
C PHE A 59 1.84 -10.27 6.15
N CYS A 60 3.15 -10.32 5.96
CA CYS A 60 4.04 -9.17 6.10
C CYS A 60 5.16 -9.27 5.06
N VAL A 61 5.38 -8.18 4.31
CA VAL A 61 6.49 -8.08 3.36
C VAL A 61 7.29 -6.82 3.64
N TRP A 62 8.60 -6.84 3.39
CA TRP A 62 9.46 -5.68 3.65
C TRP A 62 10.59 -5.57 2.64
N THR A 63 11.12 -4.37 2.51
CA THR A 63 12.27 -4.05 1.68
C THR A 63 13.14 -2.99 2.35
N GLU A 64 14.47 -3.08 2.18
CA GLU A 64 15.43 -2.07 2.60
C GLU A 64 15.85 -1.15 1.44
N ASP A 65 15.75 -1.63 0.21
CA ASP A 65 16.21 -0.94 -1.00
C ASP A 65 15.10 -0.52 -1.98
N GLY A 66 13.84 -0.85 -1.67
CA GLY A 66 12.68 -0.59 -2.52
C GLY A 66 12.56 -1.50 -3.75
N THR A 67 13.49 -2.42 -3.96
CA THR A 67 13.54 -3.31 -5.13
C THR A 67 13.49 -4.78 -4.76
N THR A 68 14.18 -5.16 -3.69
CA THR A 68 14.21 -6.54 -3.19
C THR A 68 13.23 -6.68 -2.03
N TRP A 69 12.18 -7.45 -2.24
CA TRP A 69 11.15 -7.69 -1.22
C TRP A 69 11.38 -9.03 -0.53
N ASN A 70 11.24 -9.02 0.77
CA ASN A 70 11.38 -10.17 1.65
C ASN A 70 10.04 -10.48 2.33
N CYS A 71 9.79 -11.74 2.62
CA CYS A 71 8.63 -12.21 3.38
C CYS A 71 8.94 -13.56 4.02
N ASN A 72 8.13 -13.93 5.01
CA ASN A 72 8.06 -15.30 5.52
C ASN A 72 6.72 -15.88 5.07
N PRO A 73 6.69 -16.67 3.98
CA PRO A 73 5.45 -17.25 3.49
C PRO A 73 4.89 -18.22 4.51
N MET A 74 3.59 -18.15 4.72
CA MET A 74 2.84 -19.12 5.52
C MET A 74 2.27 -20.20 4.61
N ASP A 75 1.96 -21.37 5.19
CA ASP A 75 1.27 -22.42 4.46
C ASP A 75 -0.16 -21.98 4.11
N GLY A 76 -0.49 -22.01 2.82
CA GLY A 76 -1.81 -21.68 2.31
C GLY A 76 -1.96 -20.24 1.79
N GLU A 77 -3.20 -19.78 1.66
CA GLU A 77 -3.53 -18.44 1.23
C GLU A 77 -3.38 -17.44 2.38
N ASP A 78 -2.76 -16.29 2.09
CA ASP A 78 -2.49 -15.22 3.05
C ASP A 78 -3.03 -13.84 2.62
N ALA A 79 -3.72 -13.78 1.47
CA ALA A 79 -4.23 -12.59 0.81
C ALA A 79 -3.18 -11.63 0.21
N SER A 80 -1.89 -11.92 0.33
CA SER A 80 -0.84 -11.04 -0.22
C SER A 80 -0.99 -10.86 -1.72
N LYS A 81 -1.31 -11.92 -2.45
CA LYS A 81 -1.50 -11.91 -3.89
C LYS A 81 -2.57 -10.90 -4.33
N ASP A 82 -3.68 -10.86 -3.64
CA ASP A 82 -4.80 -9.98 -4.00
C ASP A 82 -4.52 -8.54 -3.59
N LEU A 83 -4.10 -8.33 -2.35
CA LEU A 83 -3.84 -7.00 -1.81
C LEU A 83 -2.64 -6.30 -2.44
N LEU A 84 -1.61 -7.05 -2.86
CA LEU A 84 -0.42 -6.47 -3.49
C LEU A 84 -0.55 -6.32 -5.02
N THR A 85 -1.63 -6.79 -5.62
CA THR A 85 -1.83 -6.76 -7.08
C THR A 85 -1.65 -5.36 -7.67
N THR A 86 -2.16 -4.31 -7.00
CA THR A 86 -2.13 -2.93 -7.50
C THR A 86 -0.80 -2.21 -7.28
N ILE A 87 0.16 -2.83 -6.60
CA ILE A 87 1.49 -2.27 -6.32
C ILE A 87 2.61 -3.05 -7.00
N ASP A 88 2.30 -3.63 -8.16
CA ASP A 88 3.23 -4.37 -9.03
C ASP A 88 4.20 -3.46 -9.83
N GLY A 89 4.12 -2.15 -9.65
CA GLY A 89 4.89 -1.16 -10.39
C GLY A 89 4.37 -0.88 -11.81
N ASN A 90 3.23 -1.45 -12.20
CA ASN A 90 2.62 -1.25 -13.50
C ASN A 90 1.36 -0.36 -13.39
N PRO A 91 1.39 0.89 -13.86
CA PRO A 91 0.24 1.79 -13.82
C PRO A 91 -1.03 1.25 -14.49
N GLN A 92 -0.89 0.39 -15.50
CA GLN A 92 -2.00 -0.24 -16.17
C GLN A 92 -2.82 -1.12 -15.23
N THR A 93 -2.16 -1.88 -14.36
CA THR A 93 -2.83 -2.73 -13.36
C THR A 93 -3.71 -1.90 -12.43
N TYR A 94 -3.23 -0.73 -12.00
CA TYR A 94 -4.01 0.19 -11.17
C TYR A 94 -5.24 0.76 -11.92
N VAL A 95 -5.07 1.12 -13.20
CA VAL A 95 -6.18 1.60 -14.04
C VAL A 95 -7.27 0.54 -14.19
N GLU A 96 -6.88 -0.71 -14.46
CA GLU A 96 -7.81 -1.84 -14.58
C GLU A 96 -8.53 -2.12 -13.26
N TYR A 97 -7.80 -2.09 -12.15
CA TYR A 97 -8.39 -2.23 -10.81
C TYR A 97 -9.37 -1.09 -10.51
N GLY A 98 -9.00 0.16 -10.80
CA GLY A 98 -9.86 1.33 -10.63
C GLY A 98 -11.16 1.23 -11.42
N LYS A 99 -11.09 0.73 -12.65
CA LYS A 99 -12.26 0.48 -13.48
C LYS A 99 -13.16 -0.62 -12.90
N TRP A 100 -12.56 -1.72 -12.47
CA TRP A 100 -13.30 -2.86 -11.92
C TRP A 100 -13.93 -2.54 -10.56
N PHE A 101 -13.14 -1.98 -9.63
CA PHE A 101 -13.54 -1.84 -8.23
C PHE A 101 -14.27 -0.51 -7.96
N TYR A 102 -13.75 0.61 -8.49
CA TYR A 102 -14.31 1.95 -8.25
C TYR A 102 -15.22 2.42 -9.37
N HIS A 103 -15.37 1.66 -10.46
CA HIS A 103 -16.07 2.08 -11.68
C HIS A 103 -15.54 3.42 -12.23
N ALA A 104 -14.25 3.65 -12.08
CA ALA A 104 -13.55 4.86 -12.49
C ALA A 104 -12.72 4.63 -13.76
N ASP A 105 -12.97 5.44 -14.78
CA ASP A 105 -12.14 5.47 -15.99
C ASP A 105 -10.95 6.43 -15.75
N LEU A 106 -9.84 5.88 -15.24
CA LEU A 106 -8.64 6.64 -14.95
C LEU A 106 -7.75 6.74 -16.21
N PRO A 107 -7.30 7.94 -16.61
CA PRO A 107 -6.35 8.09 -17.71
C PRO A 107 -5.00 7.43 -17.35
N LEU A 108 -4.56 6.46 -18.15
CA LEU A 108 -3.31 5.74 -17.91
C LEU A 108 -2.10 6.68 -17.78
N GLU A 109 -2.04 7.71 -18.63
CA GLU A 109 -0.92 8.66 -18.59
C GLU A 109 -0.87 9.45 -17.29
N ALA A 110 -2.02 9.85 -16.74
CA ALA A 110 -2.08 10.53 -15.45
C ALA A 110 -1.65 9.62 -14.30
N VAL A 111 -2.07 8.35 -14.32
CA VAL A 111 -1.63 7.36 -13.32
C VAL A 111 -0.13 7.09 -13.44
N ARG A 112 0.41 7.01 -14.68
CA ARG A 112 1.85 6.85 -14.92
C ARG A 112 2.65 8.01 -14.35
N GLN A 113 2.23 9.26 -14.59
CA GLN A 113 2.90 10.44 -14.04
C GLN A 113 2.98 10.40 -12.51
N LEU A 114 1.90 9.97 -11.85
CA LEU A 114 1.92 9.78 -10.40
C LEU A 114 2.89 8.68 -9.95
N ALA A 115 2.87 7.55 -10.64
CA ALA A 115 3.79 6.43 -10.33
C ALA A 115 5.26 6.82 -10.52
N ASP A 116 5.55 7.68 -11.50
CA ASP A 116 6.89 8.20 -11.80
C ASP A 116 7.33 9.36 -10.88
N GLY A 117 6.48 9.77 -9.94
CA GLY A 117 6.79 10.86 -8.99
C GLY A 117 6.76 12.26 -9.61
N VAL A 118 6.08 12.43 -10.74
CA VAL A 118 5.90 13.77 -11.35
C VAL A 118 5.10 14.67 -10.40
N PRO A 119 5.51 15.96 -10.21
CA PRO A 119 4.79 16.87 -9.34
C PRO A 119 3.31 16.97 -9.70
N VAL A 120 2.43 16.92 -8.69
CA VAL A 120 0.99 17.03 -8.87
C VAL A 120 0.63 18.47 -9.23
N THR A 121 -0.02 18.66 -10.37
CA THR A 121 -0.58 19.92 -10.81
C THR A 121 -2.12 19.91 -10.78
N LYS A 122 -2.75 21.07 -10.93
CA LYS A 122 -4.22 21.15 -11.04
C LYS A 122 -4.75 20.38 -12.26
N GLU A 123 -4.01 20.42 -13.36
CA GLU A 123 -4.34 19.70 -14.60
C GLU A 123 -4.32 18.19 -14.36
N LEU A 124 -3.30 17.67 -13.65
CA LEU A 124 -3.19 16.24 -13.33
C LEU A 124 -4.33 15.79 -12.42
N VAL A 125 -4.66 16.57 -11.38
CA VAL A 125 -5.81 16.27 -10.50
C VAL A 125 -7.11 16.29 -11.29
N THR A 126 -7.32 17.29 -12.16
CA THR A 126 -8.52 17.40 -12.97
C THR A 126 -8.66 16.24 -13.97
N ALA A 127 -7.54 15.77 -14.53
CA ALA A 127 -7.53 14.60 -15.42
C ALA A 127 -7.98 13.31 -14.68
N LEU A 128 -7.57 13.15 -13.41
CA LEU A 128 -7.94 11.98 -12.59
C LEU A 128 -9.35 12.10 -12.02
N ASN A 129 -9.76 13.28 -11.62
CA ASN A 129 -11.08 13.54 -11.08
C ASN A 129 -11.56 14.96 -11.43
N PRO A 130 -12.30 15.12 -12.55
CA PRO A 130 -12.78 16.42 -13.02
C PRO A 130 -13.70 17.16 -12.03
N LYS A 131 -14.27 16.45 -11.06
CA LYS A 131 -15.18 17.01 -10.06
C LYS A 131 -14.46 17.50 -8.80
N ARG A 132 -13.18 17.19 -8.66
CA ARG A 132 -12.40 17.55 -7.48
C ARG A 132 -11.96 19.00 -7.54
N SER A 133 -12.26 19.77 -6.50
CA SER A 133 -11.97 21.21 -6.43
C SER A 133 -11.47 21.68 -5.07
N GLU A 134 -11.30 20.78 -4.11
CA GLU A 134 -10.84 21.09 -2.76
C GLU A 134 -9.30 21.19 -2.71
N TRP A 135 -8.76 22.23 -3.39
CA TRP A 135 -7.32 22.37 -3.62
C TRP A 135 -6.48 22.44 -2.34
N GLU A 136 -6.97 23.14 -1.31
CA GLU A 136 -6.27 23.25 -0.03
C GLU A 136 -6.19 21.91 0.71
N GLU A 137 -7.24 21.11 0.60
CA GLU A 137 -7.25 19.75 1.20
C GLU A 137 -6.30 18.82 0.46
N ILE A 138 -6.30 18.86 -0.88
CA ILE A 138 -5.37 18.07 -1.71
C ILE A 138 -3.94 18.45 -1.39
N LYS A 139 -3.64 19.75 -1.38
CA LYS A 139 -2.33 20.28 -1.04
C LYS A 139 -1.87 19.83 0.34
N ALA A 140 -2.70 19.99 1.36
CA ALA A 140 -2.39 19.54 2.72
C ALA A 140 -2.13 18.02 2.80
N GLY A 141 -2.85 17.22 2.03
CA GLY A 141 -2.63 15.80 1.90
C GLY A 141 -1.27 15.46 1.28
N LEU A 142 -0.91 16.13 0.19
CA LEU A 142 0.37 15.93 -0.49
C LEU A 142 1.55 16.38 0.37
N ASP A 143 1.43 17.51 1.07
CA ASP A 143 2.42 18.00 2.04
C ASP A 143 2.66 16.97 3.15
N LYS A 144 1.59 16.39 3.68
CA LYS A 144 1.65 15.39 4.75
C LYS A 144 2.45 14.16 4.35
N ILE A 145 2.28 13.70 3.12
CA ILE A 145 3.01 12.54 2.58
C ILE A 145 4.31 12.92 1.87
N ARG A 146 4.64 14.22 1.82
CA ARG A 146 5.81 14.79 1.15
C ARG A 146 5.89 14.42 -0.33
N TYR A 147 4.73 14.33 -0.98
CA TYR A 147 4.70 14.11 -2.43
C TYR A 147 4.87 15.47 -3.16
N PRO A 148 5.69 15.54 -4.23
CA PRO A 148 5.92 16.80 -4.93
C PRO A 148 4.66 17.34 -5.59
N HIS A 149 4.42 18.63 -5.50
CA HIS A 149 3.25 19.29 -6.12
C HIS A 149 3.51 20.77 -6.42
N GLU A 150 2.67 21.33 -7.30
CA GLU A 150 2.61 22.73 -7.73
C GLU A 150 1.20 23.31 -7.52
N LEU A 151 0.57 22.96 -6.39
CA LEU A 151 -0.77 23.41 -6.01
C LEU A 151 -0.73 24.68 -5.13
#